data_841a4491ce44f7ff917f7a0f690c1467
#
_entry.id   841a4491ce44f7ff917f7a0f690c1467
#
_cell.length_a   1.000
_cell.length_b   1.000
_cell.length_c   1.000
_cell.angle_alpha   90.00
_cell.angle_beta   90.00
_cell.angle_gamma   90.00
#
_symmetry.space_group_name_H-M   'P 1'
#
loop_
_entity.id
_entity.type
_entity.pdbx_description
1 polymer ?
#
loop_
_entity_poly.entity_id
_entity_poly.type
_entity_poly.pdbx_seq_one_letter_code
_entity_poly.pdbx_strand_id
1 'polypeptide(L)'
;MAGDFSPWNDSSYFFSSRLLHLALTVALQYWLMRDLEKLCGALRISLIYLGSGMVGNLASAIFVPYRAEVGPAGAHFGLLALAMVEVIHQWPTLKYPEMAILKIVGVTAVLFLAGLLPWVDNYAHLFGFIFGFLLSYALQPYVTFGVYERKRKIILVWICFASVLFLFVGLLLLFYVTPIHDCEVCKFFNCIPITKDFCADQNINLDAEV
;
A
#
# COMPACT_ATOMS: atom_id res chain seq x y z
N MET A 1 13.41 -41.29 16.45
CA MET A 1 12.22 -40.72 17.11
C MET A 1 11.41 -40.04 16.03
N ALA A 2 10.38 -40.73 15.52
CA ALA A 2 9.47 -40.15 14.53
C ALA A 2 8.52 -39.22 15.29
N GLY A 3 8.66 -37.92 15.07
CA GLY A 3 7.69 -36.94 15.59
C GLY A 3 6.37 -37.12 14.85
N ASP A 4 5.30 -37.36 15.58
CA ASP A 4 3.92 -37.39 15.09
C ASP A 4 3.57 -36.08 14.39
N PHE A 5 3.75 -36.10 13.07
CA PHE A 5 3.21 -35.04 12.19
C PHE A 5 1.71 -35.31 12.06
N SER A 6 0.92 -34.73 12.93
CA SER A 6 -0.53 -34.82 12.80
C SER A 6 -1.02 -33.72 11.84
N PRO A 7 -1.52 -34.08 10.64
CA PRO A 7 -1.96 -33.10 9.61
C PRO A 7 -3.10 -32.20 10.06
N TRP A 8 -3.78 -32.56 11.12
CA TRP A 8 -4.93 -31.86 11.66
C TRP A 8 -4.57 -30.60 12.48
N ASN A 9 -3.41 -30.59 13.15
CA ASN A 9 -2.96 -29.42 13.91
C ASN A 9 -2.52 -28.28 12.98
N ASP A 10 -1.81 -28.57 11.90
CA ASP A 10 -1.36 -27.54 10.95
C ASP A 10 -2.52 -26.89 10.22
N SER A 11 -3.58 -27.66 9.89
CA SER A 11 -4.77 -27.13 9.23
C SER A 11 -5.55 -26.17 10.10
N SER A 12 -5.68 -26.44 11.40
CA SER A 12 -6.42 -25.58 12.32
C SER A 12 -5.68 -24.27 12.63
N TYR A 13 -4.36 -24.30 12.81
CA TYR A 13 -3.54 -23.11 12.99
C TYR A 13 -3.56 -22.23 11.73
N PHE A 14 -3.42 -22.84 10.56
CA PHE A 14 -3.45 -22.17 9.27
C PHE A 14 -4.80 -21.49 9.01
N PHE A 15 -5.91 -22.16 9.32
CA PHE A 15 -7.25 -21.61 9.20
C PHE A 15 -7.49 -20.47 10.20
N SER A 16 -7.07 -20.66 11.45
CA SER A 16 -7.21 -19.65 12.50
C SER A 16 -6.41 -18.38 12.21
N SER A 17 -5.17 -18.52 11.76
CA SER A 17 -4.32 -17.36 11.40
C SER A 17 -4.88 -16.56 10.23
N ARG A 18 -5.45 -17.22 9.22
CA ARG A 18 -6.10 -16.55 8.08
C ARG A 18 -7.39 -15.84 8.48
N LEU A 19 -8.20 -16.45 9.34
CA LEU A 19 -9.41 -15.79 9.86
C LEU A 19 -9.07 -14.58 10.73
N LEU A 20 -8.06 -14.68 11.58
CA LEU A 20 -7.59 -13.55 12.38
C LEU A 20 -7.09 -12.40 11.50
N HIS A 21 -6.28 -12.71 10.50
CA HIS A 21 -5.80 -11.72 9.53
C HIS A 21 -6.97 -11.06 8.78
N LEU A 22 -7.94 -11.85 8.32
CA LEU A 22 -9.14 -11.33 7.67
C LEU A 22 -9.95 -10.42 8.60
N ALA A 23 -10.17 -10.84 9.85
CA ALA A 23 -10.92 -10.06 10.83
C ALA A 23 -10.23 -8.73 11.14
N LEU A 24 -8.91 -8.73 11.34
CA LEU A 24 -8.12 -7.52 11.58
C LEU A 24 -8.16 -6.59 10.36
N THR A 25 -8.02 -7.14 9.15
CA THR A 25 -8.08 -6.40 7.90
C THR A 25 -9.43 -5.71 7.71
N VAL A 26 -10.53 -6.45 7.91
CA VAL A 26 -11.90 -5.91 7.81
C VAL A 26 -12.17 -4.86 8.89
N ALA A 27 -11.73 -5.09 10.12
CA ALA A 27 -11.89 -4.13 11.21
C ALA A 27 -11.14 -2.82 10.93
N LEU A 28 -9.89 -2.90 10.49
CA LEU A 28 -9.07 -1.74 10.13
C LEU A 28 -9.67 -0.98 8.95
N GLN A 29 -10.12 -1.72 7.93
CA GLN A 29 -10.79 -1.15 6.77
C GLN A 29 -12.07 -0.41 7.16
N TYR A 30 -12.93 -1.04 7.95
CA TYR A 30 -14.18 -0.44 8.39
C TYR A 30 -13.94 0.83 9.22
N TRP A 31 -12.99 0.78 10.15
CA TRP A 31 -12.66 1.91 11.01
C TRP A 31 -12.10 3.09 10.20
N LEU A 32 -11.18 2.83 9.27
CA LEU A 32 -10.54 3.87 8.47
C LEU A 32 -11.48 4.42 7.40
N MET A 33 -12.23 3.55 6.69
CA MET A 33 -13.12 3.99 5.61
C MET A 33 -14.31 4.79 6.12
N ARG A 34 -14.88 4.41 7.27
CA ARG A 34 -16.06 5.06 7.82
C ARG A 34 -15.89 6.56 8.02
N ASP A 35 -14.77 6.98 8.56
CA ASP A 35 -14.51 8.39 8.85
C ASP A 35 -14.10 9.14 7.58
N LEU A 36 -13.30 8.53 6.72
CA LEU A 36 -12.92 9.11 5.42
C LEU A 36 -14.11 9.24 4.47
N GLU A 37 -15.06 8.28 4.48
CA GLU A 37 -16.26 8.35 3.66
C GLU A 37 -17.13 9.56 3.99
N LYS A 38 -17.24 9.92 5.27
CA LYS A 38 -17.99 11.13 5.69
C LYS A 38 -17.36 12.42 5.18
N LEU A 39 -16.04 12.43 5.02
CA LEU A 39 -15.29 13.61 4.57
C LEU A 39 -15.25 13.72 3.04
N CYS A 40 -15.04 12.62 2.35
CA CYS A 40 -14.75 12.59 0.91
C CYS A 40 -15.93 12.15 0.05
N GLY A 41 -16.87 11.42 0.64
CA GLY A 41 -17.97 10.76 -0.05
C GLY A 41 -17.62 9.38 -0.63
N ALA A 42 -18.62 8.49 -0.69
CA ALA A 42 -18.48 7.08 -1.03
C ALA A 42 -17.81 6.84 -2.40
N LEU A 43 -18.19 7.60 -3.43
CA LEU A 43 -17.65 7.39 -4.78
C LEU A 43 -16.15 7.65 -4.85
N ARG A 44 -15.67 8.74 -4.24
CA ARG A 44 -14.25 9.10 -4.27
C ARG A 44 -13.39 8.11 -3.50
N ILE A 45 -13.82 7.74 -2.29
CA ILE A 45 -13.09 6.75 -1.50
C ILE A 45 -13.06 5.38 -2.19
N SER A 46 -14.13 4.96 -2.86
CA SER A 46 -14.17 3.72 -3.61
C SER A 46 -13.20 3.72 -4.79
N LEU A 47 -13.12 4.81 -5.53
CA LEU A 47 -12.17 4.95 -6.64
C LEU A 47 -10.71 4.93 -6.14
N ILE A 48 -10.41 5.60 -5.04
CA ILE A 48 -9.08 5.62 -4.45
C ILE A 48 -8.72 4.24 -3.92
N TYR A 49 -9.62 3.59 -3.20
CA TYR A 49 -9.43 2.26 -2.64
C TYR A 49 -9.15 1.21 -3.73
N LEU A 50 -10.04 1.13 -4.72
CA LEU A 50 -9.91 0.15 -5.80
C LEU A 50 -8.68 0.45 -6.69
N GLY A 51 -8.46 1.71 -7.05
CA GLY A 51 -7.32 2.11 -7.87
C GLY A 51 -5.98 1.82 -7.18
N SER A 52 -5.85 2.17 -5.90
CA SER A 52 -4.63 1.89 -5.12
C SER A 52 -4.40 0.40 -4.93
N GLY A 53 -5.47 -0.38 -4.71
CA GLY A 53 -5.38 -1.83 -4.61
C GLY A 53 -4.92 -2.48 -5.92
N MET A 54 -5.51 -2.07 -7.05
CA MET A 54 -5.11 -2.60 -8.36
C MET A 54 -3.65 -2.29 -8.70
N VAL A 55 -3.22 -1.05 -8.46
CA VAL A 55 -1.83 -0.63 -8.75
C VAL A 55 -0.85 -1.27 -7.78
N GLY A 56 -1.19 -1.39 -6.51
CA GLY A 56 -0.39 -2.12 -5.53
C GLY A 56 -0.17 -3.58 -5.93
N ASN A 57 -1.25 -4.28 -6.27
CA ASN A 57 -1.18 -5.68 -6.70
C ASN A 57 -0.43 -5.84 -8.04
N LEU A 58 -0.58 -4.89 -8.98
CA LEU A 58 0.17 -4.89 -10.24
C LEU A 58 1.67 -4.71 -9.98
N ALA A 59 2.06 -3.80 -9.11
CA ALA A 59 3.46 -3.61 -8.72
C ALA A 59 4.02 -4.86 -8.02
N SER A 60 3.26 -5.47 -7.11
CA SER A 60 3.61 -6.75 -6.49
C SER A 60 3.89 -7.83 -7.54
N ALA A 61 2.99 -8.00 -8.50
CA ALA A 61 3.15 -8.99 -9.57
C ALA A 61 4.38 -8.75 -10.47
N ILE A 62 4.87 -7.51 -10.57
CA ILE A 62 6.07 -7.14 -11.33
C ILE A 62 7.34 -7.44 -10.52
N PHE A 63 7.39 -6.97 -9.28
CA PHE A 63 8.61 -7.00 -8.46
C PHE A 63 8.76 -8.25 -7.58
N VAL A 64 7.64 -8.95 -7.31
CA VAL A 64 7.57 -10.15 -6.46
C VAL A 64 6.83 -11.29 -7.18
N PRO A 65 7.23 -11.65 -8.41
CA PRO A 65 6.48 -12.62 -9.25
C PRO A 65 6.47 -14.04 -8.70
N TYR A 66 7.35 -14.36 -7.76
CA TYR A 66 7.49 -15.68 -7.14
C TYR A 66 6.47 -15.93 -6.01
N ARG A 67 5.68 -14.93 -5.64
CA ARG A 67 4.68 -15.03 -4.57
C ARG A 67 3.34 -14.43 -4.99
N ALA A 68 2.27 -15.15 -4.69
CA ALA A 68 0.92 -14.60 -4.85
C ALA A 68 0.57 -13.69 -3.67
N GLU A 69 0.37 -12.40 -3.94
CA GLU A 69 -0.12 -11.45 -2.95
C GLU A 69 -1.60 -11.72 -2.65
N VAL A 70 -1.94 -11.75 -1.36
CA VAL A 70 -3.32 -12.00 -0.90
C VAL A 70 -3.69 -10.91 0.09
N GLY A 71 -4.57 -10.02 -0.31
CA GLY A 71 -5.13 -9.03 0.60
C GLY A 71 -5.24 -7.62 0.02
N PRO A 72 -5.91 -6.70 0.71
CA PRO A 72 -6.11 -5.33 0.29
C PRO A 72 -5.00 -4.39 0.76
N ALA A 73 -3.76 -4.87 0.90
CA ALA A 73 -2.66 -4.10 1.47
C ALA A 73 -2.42 -2.79 0.73
N GLY A 74 -2.31 -2.81 -0.61
CA GLY A 74 -2.16 -1.60 -1.42
C GLY A 74 -3.34 -0.63 -1.28
N ALA A 75 -4.56 -1.15 -1.17
CA ALA A 75 -5.75 -0.34 -0.95
C ALA A 75 -5.75 0.36 0.44
N HIS A 76 -5.29 -0.33 1.50
CA HIS A 76 -5.16 0.29 2.82
C HIS A 76 -4.11 1.41 2.83
N PHE A 77 -2.99 1.23 2.15
CA PHE A 77 -2.01 2.30 1.99
C PHE A 77 -2.55 3.47 1.16
N GLY A 78 -3.41 3.20 0.18
CA GLY A 78 -4.17 4.23 -0.52
C GLY A 78 -5.10 5.03 0.40
N LEU A 79 -5.76 4.38 1.36
CA LEU A 79 -6.56 5.08 2.37
C LEU A 79 -5.72 5.90 3.37
N LEU A 80 -4.54 5.42 3.74
CA LEU A 80 -3.60 6.21 4.56
C LEU A 80 -3.12 7.45 3.82
N ALA A 81 -2.83 7.32 2.52
CA ALA A 81 -2.50 8.43 1.66
C ALA A 81 -3.67 9.43 1.53
N LEU A 82 -4.90 8.95 1.40
CA LEU A 82 -6.11 9.76 1.40
C LEU A 82 -6.25 10.54 2.72
N ALA A 83 -6.05 9.88 3.87
CA ALA A 83 -6.09 10.53 5.17
C ALA A 83 -5.02 11.64 5.28
N MET A 84 -3.83 11.39 4.74
CA MET A 84 -2.75 12.40 4.72
C MET A 84 -3.11 13.61 3.86
N VAL A 85 -3.66 13.38 2.66
CA VAL A 85 -4.12 14.45 1.76
C VAL A 85 -5.24 15.25 2.42
N GLU A 86 -6.15 14.61 3.12
CA GLU A 86 -7.24 15.27 3.84
C GLU A 86 -6.72 16.23 4.93
N VAL A 87 -5.74 15.78 5.73
CA VAL A 87 -5.09 16.64 6.73
C VAL A 87 -4.38 17.83 6.05
N ILE A 88 -3.70 17.59 4.92
CA ILE A 88 -3.03 18.67 4.16
C ILE A 88 -4.06 19.70 3.65
N HIS A 89 -5.20 19.25 3.16
CA HIS A 89 -6.25 20.14 2.66
C HIS A 89 -6.95 20.91 3.77
N GLN A 90 -7.13 20.29 4.93
CA GLN A 90 -7.78 20.91 6.10
C GLN A 90 -6.79 21.57 7.07
N TRP A 91 -5.52 21.72 6.67
CA TRP A 91 -4.47 22.26 7.52
C TRP A 91 -4.86 23.53 8.30
N PRO A 92 -5.43 24.57 7.65
CA PRO A 92 -5.77 25.80 8.35
C PRO A 92 -6.96 25.67 9.30
N THR A 93 -7.76 24.61 9.22
CA THR A 93 -8.97 24.41 10.04
C THR A 93 -8.73 23.47 11.21
N LEU A 94 -7.68 22.67 11.17
CA LEU A 94 -7.30 21.74 12.23
C LEU A 94 -6.59 22.45 13.39
N LYS A 95 -6.94 22.09 14.62
CA LYS A 95 -6.30 22.64 15.82
C LYS A 95 -4.84 22.23 15.98
N TYR A 96 -4.49 20.98 15.60
CA TYR A 96 -3.15 20.41 15.72
C TYR A 96 -2.82 19.58 14.47
N PRO A 97 -2.63 20.20 13.29
CA PRO A 97 -2.41 19.48 12.05
C PRO A 97 -1.08 18.69 12.03
N GLU A 98 -0.04 19.21 12.70
CA GLU A 98 1.26 18.54 12.81
C GLU A 98 1.15 17.19 13.52
N MET A 99 0.35 17.12 14.58
CA MET A 99 0.10 15.88 15.31
C MET A 99 -0.70 14.88 14.50
N ALA A 100 -1.63 15.36 13.67
CA ALA A 100 -2.40 14.49 12.76
C ALA A 100 -1.48 13.88 11.69
N ILE A 101 -0.66 14.68 11.03
CA ILE A 101 0.34 14.18 10.06
C ILE A 101 1.33 13.22 10.73
N LEU A 102 1.87 13.59 11.89
CA LEU A 102 2.84 12.75 12.61
C LEU A 102 2.25 11.37 12.93
N LYS A 103 0.99 11.29 13.34
CA LYS A 103 0.31 10.01 13.59
C LYS A 103 0.18 9.18 12.31
N ILE A 104 -0.26 9.78 11.19
CA ILE A 104 -0.42 9.08 9.92
C ILE A 104 0.94 8.60 9.42
N VAL A 105 1.95 9.46 9.42
CA VAL A 105 3.32 9.10 9.02
C VAL A 105 3.89 8.01 9.93
N GLY A 106 3.68 8.10 11.25
CA GLY A 106 4.11 7.09 12.20
C GLY A 106 3.48 5.72 11.94
N VAL A 107 2.16 5.67 11.74
CA VAL A 107 1.46 4.43 11.39
C VAL A 107 1.96 3.89 10.05
N THR A 108 2.08 4.73 9.04
CA THR A 108 2.59 4.34 7.71
C THR A 108 4.00 3.77 7.80
N ALA A 109 4.89 4.43 8.56
CA ALA A 109 6.27 3.96 8.77
C ALA A 109 6.32 2.61 9.50
N VAL A 110 5.53 2.42 10.56
CA VAL A 110 5.44 1.14 11.27
C VAL A 110 4.95 0.03 10.34
N LEU A 111 3.96 0.29 9.51
CA LEU A 111 3.44 -0.69 8.54
C LEU A 111 4.47 -1.00 7.44
N PHE A 112 5.25 -0.01 6.97
CA PHE A 112 6.38 -0.24 6.06
C PHE A 112 7.49 -1.07 6.70
N LEU A 113 7.83 -0.82 7.96
CA LEU A 113 8.79 -1.63 8.70
C LEU A 113 8.28 -3.07 8.90
N ALA A 114 6.99 -3.23 9.20
CA ALA A 114 6.36 -4.55 9.22
C ALA A 114 6.40 -5.25 7.85
N GLY A 115 6.37 -4.48 6.76
CA GLY A 115 6.52 -4.95 5.39
C GLY A 115 7.90 -5.53 5.05
N LEU A 116 8.93 -5.31 5.89
CA LEU A 116 10.23 -5.97 5.75
C LEU A 116 10.24 -7.41 6.28
N LEU A 117 9.12 -7.87 6.84
CA LEU A 117 8.93 -9.25 7.24
C LEU A 117 8.63 -10.13 6.01
N PRO A 118 9.05 -11.39 5.99
CA PRO A 118 8.98 -12.26 4.81
C PRO A 118 7.55 -12.56 4.32
N TRP A 119 6.53 -12.19 5.08
CA TRP A 119 5.12 -12.46 4.77
C TRP A 119 4.34 -11.27 4.20
N VAL A 120 4.96 -10.10 4.11
CA VAL A 120 4.31 -8.86 3.70
C VAL A 120 5.00 -8.32 2.45
N ASP A 121 4.25 -7.64 1.58
CA ASP A 121 4.77 -7.06 0.35
C ASP A 121 4.84 -5.54 0.43
N ASN A 122 6.07 -5.02 0.49
CA ASN A 122 6.33 -3.59 0.53
C ASN A 122 6.07 -2.89 -0.80
N TYR A 123 6.12 -3.58 -1.94
CA TYR A 123 5.82 -2.97 -3.23
C TYR A 123 4.34 -2.62 -3.35
N ALA A 124 3.45 -3.52 -2.88
CA ALA A 124 2.03 -3.23 -2.81
C ALA A 124 1.76 -2.00 -1.91
N HIS A 125 2.47 -1.89 -0.78
CA HIS A 125 2.38 -0.74 0.13
C HIS A 125 2.83 0.56 -0.55
N LEU A 126 4.03 0.56 -1.14
CA LEU A 126 4.63 1.75 -1.74
C LEU A 126 3.79 2.28 -2.91
N PHE A 127 3.49 1.41 -3.87
CA PHE A 127 2.75 1.82 -5.07
C PHE A 127 1.29 2.14 -4.77
N GLY A 128 0.68 1.41 -3.83
CA GLY A 128 -0.66 1.73 -3.32
C GLY A 128 -0.71 3.10 -2.66
N PHE A 129 0.30 3.45 -1.85
CA PHE A 129 0.41 4.75 -1.20
C PHE A 129 0.64 5.87 -2.22
N ILE A 130 1.61 5.73 -3.14
CA ILE A 130 1.92 6.75 -4.15
C ILE A 130 0.70 7.01 -5.05
N PHE A 131 0.09 5.94 -5.57
CA PHE A 131 -1.08 6.05 -6.43
C PHE A 131 -2.26 6.65 -5.68
N GLY A 132 -2.51 6.19 -4.46
CA GLY A 132 -3.55 6.71 -3.59
C GLY A 132 -3.35 8.19 -3.25
N PHE A 133 -2.12 8.62 -3.00
CA PHE A 133 -1.80 10.02 -2.74
C PHE A 133 -2.12 10.93 -3.94
N LEU A 134 -1.64 10.55 -5.12
CA LEU A 134 -1.87 11.29 -6.36
C LEU A 134 -3.35 11.35 -6.72
N LEU A 135 -4.04 10.22 -6.63
CA LEU A 135 -5.45 10.13 -6.95
C LEU A 135 -6.32 10.87 -5.92
N SER A 136 -5.97 10.80 -4.64
CA SER A 136 -6.64 11.57 -3.59
C SER A 136 -6.49 13.07 -3.81
N TYR A 137 -5.29 13.52 -4.12
CA TYR A 137 -5.04 14.94 -4.38
C TYR A 137 -5.82 15.45 -5.61
N ALA A 138 -6.00 14.61 -6.62
CA ALA A 138 -6.78 14.93 -7.81
C ALA A 138 -8.29 14.96 -7.55
N LEU A 139 -8.83 14.02 -6.75
CA LEU A 139 -10.27 13.83 -6.57
C LEU A 139 -10.86 14.58 -5.39
N GLN A 140 -10.04 14.95 -4.39
CA GLN A 140 -10.53 15.60 -3.18
C GLN A 140 -11.06 17.01 -3.45
N PRO A 141 -12.25 17.35 -2.89
CA PRO A 141 -12.74 18.72 -2.92
C PRO A 141 -11.88 19.58 -2.00
N TYR A 142 -11.47 20.71 -2.49
CA TYR A 142 -10.66 21.67 -1.74
C TYR A 142 -11.24 23.08 -1.89
N VAL A 143 -11.43 23.74 -0.78
CA VAL A 143 -11.95 25.12 -0.78
C VAL A 143 -10.80 26.08 -1.09
N THR A 144 -10.98 26.90 -2.11
CA THR A 144 -10.00 27.94 -2.51
C THR A 144 -10.60 29.31 -2.29
N PHE A 145 -9.89 30.18 -1.61
CA PHE A 145 -10.35 31.55 -1.30
C PHE A 145 -9.85 32.60 -2.26
N GLY A 146 -8.99 32.30 -3.21
CA GLY A 146 -8.40 33.24 -4.16
C GLY A 146 -8.28 32.73 -5.59
N VAL A 147 -8.22 33.63 -6.57
CA VAL A 147 -8.08 33.32 -7.99
C VAL A 147 -6.73 32.60 -8.27
N TYR A 148 -5.66 33.04 -7.60
CA TYR A 148 -4.33 32.46 -7.72
C TYR A 148 -4.29 31.03 -7.18
N GLU A 149 -4.86 30.79 -6.01
CA GLU A 149 -4.95 29.46 -5.41
C GLU A 149 -5.77 28.50 -6.28
N ARG A 150 -6.88 29.00 -6.85
CA ARG A 150 -7.72 28.23 -7.76
C ARG A 150 -6.94 27.79 -9.01
N LYS A 151 -6.18 28.68 -9.65
CA LYS A 151 -5.35 28.34 -10.82
C LYS A 151 -4.28 27.31 -10.46
N ARG A 152 -3.56 27.53 -9.36
CA ARG A 152 -2.54 26.60 -8.87
C ARG A 152 -3.13 25.22 -8.61
N LYS A 153 -4.29 25.13 -8.01
CA LYS A 153 -4.96 23.85 -7.75
C LYS A 153 -5.33 23.13 -9.04
N ILE A 154 -5.93 23.82 -10.00
CA ILE A 154 -6.30 23.22 -11.29
C ILE A 154 -5.07 22.61 -11.96
N ILE A 155 -3.94 23.31 -11.96
CA ILE A 155 -2.68 22.82 -12.53
C ILE A 155 -2.22 21.56 -11.78
N LEU A 156 -2.23 21.57 -10.44
CA LEU A 156 -1.82 20.41 -9.63
C LEU A 156 -2.72 19.20 -9.85
N VAL A 157 -4.03 19.40 -9.96
CA VAL A 157 -4.99 18.31 -10.28
C VAL A 157 -4.65 17.68 -11.63
N TRP A 158 -4.37 18.46 -12.66
CA TRP A 158 -3.98 17.93 -13.98
C TRP A 158 -2.63 17.20 -13.94
N ILE A 159 -1.66 17.73 -13.19
CA ILE A 159 -0.37 17.05 -12.98
C ILE A 159 -0.58 15.70 -12.26
N CYS A 160 -1.41 15.68 -11.22
CA CYS A 160 -1.70 14.43 -10.50
C CYS A 160 -2.42 13.41 -11.41
N PHE A 161 -3.39 13.83 -12.21
CA PHE A 161 -4.06 12.92 -13.16
C PHE A 161 -3.09 12.38 -14.23
N ALA A 162 -2.24 13.24 -14.78
CA ALA A 162 -1.22 12.82 -15.74
C ALA A 162 -0.22 11.83 -15.10
N SER A 163 0.19 12.07 -13.85
CA SER A 163 1.07 11.19 -13.09
C SER A 163 0.43 9.84 -12.77
N VAL A 164 -0.85 9.82 -12.38
CA VAL A 164 -1.64 8.60 -12.16
C VAL A 164 -1.70 7.76 -13.44
N LEU A 165 -2.01 8.39 -14.57
CA LEU A 165 -2.08 7.70 -15.86
C LEU A 165 -0.70 7.17 -16.28
N PHE A 166 0.34 7.99 -16.15
CA PHE A 166 1.71 7.61 -16.48
C PHE A 166 2.19 6.44 -15.62
N LEU A 167 1.95 6.48 -14.30
CA LEU A 167 2.31 5.40 -13.39
C LEU A 167 1.58 4.10 -13.75
N PHE A 168 0.28 4.17 -13.99
CA PHE A 168 -0.51 2.99 -14.34
C PHE A 168 -0.09 2.36 -15.67
N VAL A 169 0.02 3.19 -16.73
CA VAL A 169 0.48 2.73 -18.05
C VAL A 169 1.92 2.22 -17.99
N GLY A 170 2.80 2.90 -17.25
CA GLY A 170 4.18 2.48 -17.06
C GLY A 170 4.28 1.10 -16.41
N LEU A 171 3.50 0.83 -15.36
CA LEU A 171 3.46 -0.50 -14.73
C LEU A 171 2.87 -1.56 -15.67
N LEU A 172 1.84 -1.24 -16.46
CA LEU A 172 1.31 -2.17 -17.46
C LEU A 172 2.35 -2.51 -18.53
N LEU A 173 3.10 -1.52 -19.02
CA LEU A 173 4.19 -1.75 -19.98
C LEU A 173 5.29 -2.62 -19.35
N LEU A 174 5.69 -2.36 -18.12
CA LEU A 174 6.66 -3.19 -17.40
C LEU A 174 6.17 -4.63 -17.24
N PHE A 175 4.89 -4.80 -16.96
CA PHE A 175 4.33 -6.15 -16.77
C PHE A 175 4.28 -6.96 -18.07
N TYR A 176 3.85 -6.33 -19.20
CA TYR A 176 3.59 -7.05 -20.43
C TYR A 176 4.75 -7.02 -21.44
N VAL A 177 5.55 -5.95 -21.45
CA VAL A 177 6.58 -5.73 -22.50
C VAL A 177 7.98 -6.01 -22.01
N THR A 178 8.32 -5.59 -20.79
CA THR A 178 9.66 -5.74 -20.22
C THR A 178 9.61 -6.37 -18.83
N PRO A 179 9.23 -7.65 -18.73
CA PRO A 179 9.16 -8.29 -17.41
C PRO A 179 10.53 -8.31 -16.73
N ILE A 180 10.57 -7.89 -15.49
CA ILE A 180 11.77 -7.89 -14.66
C ILE A 180 11.92 -9.29 -14.06
N HIS A 181 12.80 -10.12 -14.65
CA HIS A 181 12.95 -11.50 -14.20
C HIS A 181 13.91 -11.67 -13.02
N ASP A 182 14.99 -10.86 -12.94
CA ASP A 182 16.01 -10.98 -11.90
C ASP A 182 16.44 -9.60 -11.39
N CYS A 183 15.77 -9.13 -10.34
CA CYS A 183 16.16 -7.92 -9.62
C CYS A 183 16.55 -8.30 -8.18
N GLU A 184 17.84 -8.57 -7.94
CA GLU A 184 18.33 -8.93 -6.60
C GLU A 184 18.09 -7.82 -5.58
N VAL A 185 18.33 -6.57 -5.96
CA VAL A 185 18.08 -5.41 -5.10
C VAL A 185 16.59 -5.29 -4.73
N CYS A 186 15.68 -5.69 -5.66
CA CYS A 186 14.24 -5.65 -5.39
C CYS A 186 13.83 -6.62 -4.27
N LYS A 187 14.52 -7.73 -4.12
CA LYS A 187 14.24 -8.74 -3.08
C LYS A 187 14.51 -8.17 -1.69
N PHE A 188 15.59 -7.39 -1.50
CA PHE A 188 15.92 -6.77 -0.21
C PHE A 188 14.92 -5.73 0.27
N PHE A 189 14.20 -5.08 -0.64
CA PHE A 189 13.15 -4.15 -0.28
C PHE A 189 11.93 -4.82 0.36
N ASN A 190 11.74 -6.11 0.06
CA ASN A 190 10.63 -6.90 0.56
C ASN A 190 10.99 -7.76 1.78
N CYS A 191 12.26 -8.14 1.91
CA CYS A 191 12.73 -8.93 3.05
C CYS A 191 14.21 -8.67 3.32
N ILE A 192 14.54 -8.35 4.56
CA ILE A 192 15.93 -8.24 4.99
C ILE A 192 16.33 -9.59 5.60
N PRO A 193 17.33 -10.30 5.03
CA PRO A 193 17.76 -11.60 5.52
C PRO A 193 18.52 -11.44 6.85
N ILE A 194 17.84 -11.66 7.97
CA ILE A 194 18.41 -11.62 9.32
C ILE A 194 19.11 -12.95 9.63
N THR A 195 18.55 -14.06 9.14
CA THR A 195 19.11 -15.41 9.24
C THR A 195 19.07 -16.09 7.87
N LYS A 196 19.86 -17.18 7.69
CA LYS A 196 19.98 -17.88 6.40
C LYS A 196 18.62 -18.30 5.79
N ASP A 197 17.66 -18.67 6.62
CA ASP A 197 16.35 -19.19 6.17
C ASP A 197 15.22 -18.18 6.30
N PHE A 198 15.48 -16.98 6.83
CA PHE A 198 14.42 -16.02 7.16
C PHE A 198 13.65 -15.52 5.94
N CYS A 199 14.31 -15.36 4.80
CA CYS A 199 13.73 -14.92 3.54
C CYS A 199 13.71 -16.03 2.49
N ALA A 200 13.79 -17.31 2.89
CA ALA A 200 13.84 -18.45 1.97
C ALA A 200 12.63 -18.50 1.01
N ASP A 201 11.45 -18.12 1.48
CA ASP A 201 10.22 -18.03 0.68
C ASP A 201 10.31 -16.98 -0.46
N GLN A 202 11.33 -16.11 -0.41
CA GLN A 202 11.56 -15.07 -1.41
C GLN A 202 12.74 -15.37 -2.35
N ASN A 203 13.22 -16.63 -2.39
CA ASN A 203 14.38 -17.04 -3.18
C ASN A 203 15.66 -16.20 -2.90
N ILE A 204 15.79 -15.67 -1.70
CA ILE A 204 17.00 -14.97 -1.25
C ILE A 204 17.87 -16.00 -0.53
N ASN A 205 18.83 -16.60 -1.26
CA ASN A 205 19.82 -17.51 -0.69
C ASN A 205 21.11 -16.73 -0.42
N LEU A 206 21.48 -16.59 0.84
CA LEU A 206 22.77 -15.97 1.25
C LEU A 206 23.98 -16.86 0.91
N ASP A 207 23.78 -18.12 0.56
CA ASP A 207 24.86 -19.07 0.24
C ASP A 207 25.32 -19.00 -1.23
N ALA A 208 24.73 -18.13 -2.06
CA ALA A 208 25.10 -17.97 -3.47
C ALA A 208 26.28 -16.99 -3.70
N GLU A 209 26.78 -16.33 -2.66
CA GLU A 209 27.88 -15.35 -2.74
C GLU A 209 29.19 -15.83 -2.05
N VAL A 210 29.48 -17.13 -2.06
CA VAL A 210 30.81 -17.64 -1.62
C VAL A 210 31.47 -18.43 -2.73
#